data_2efe7d7ffbc0dc8c9f358813be57ceed
#
_entry.id   2efe7d7ffbc0dc8c9f358813be57ceed
#
_cell.length_a   1.000
_cell.length_b   1.000
_cell.length_c   1.000
_cell.angle_alpha   90.00
_cell.angle_beta   90.00
_cell.angle_gamma   90.00
#
_symmetry.space_group_name_H-M   'P 1'
#
loop_
_entity.id
_entity.type
_entity.pdbx_description
1 polymer ?
#
loop_
_entity_poly.entity_id
_entity_poly.type
_entity_poly.pdbx_seq_one_letter_code
_entity_poly.pdbx_strand_id
1 'polypeptide(L)'
;MLDSKIPPGDLANKWSDYKSKVPLVSPANKLNIDVIIIGTGLAGASAASSLAEMGYNVKAFCFQDSPRRAHSIAAQGGINAAKNNQNDGDSVYRLFYDTIKGGDYRSREANVHRLAEVSTNTVSYTHLTLPTILLV
;
A
#
# COMPACT_ATOMS: atom_id res chain seq x y z
N MET A 1 -22.06 11.62 2.74
CA MET A 1 -21.16 11.96 1.62
C MET A 1 -19.74 11.73 2.09
N LEU A 2 -18.99 10.86 1.45
CA LEU A 2 -17.59 10.66 1.81
C LEU A 2 -16.80 11.90 1.40
N ASP A 3 -16.24 12.59 2.38
CA ASP A 3 -15.41 13.78 2.14
C ASP A 3 -14.03 13.33 1.68
N SER A 4 -13.75 13.55 0.41
CA SER A 4 -12.46 13.21 -0.20
C SER A 4 -11.45 14.36 -0.12
N LYS A 5 -11.55 15.20 0.91
CA LYS A 5 -10.65 16.35 1.07
C LYS A 5 -9.19 15.91 1.01
N ILE A 6 -8.48 16.52 0.09
CA ILE A 6 -7.03 16.41 0.01
C ILE A 6 -6.46 17.33 1.07
N PRO A 7 -5.60 16.86 2.00
CA PRO A 7 -5.00 17.73 2.99
C PRO A 7 -4.25 18.90 2.33
N PRO A 8 -4.34 20.11 2.88
CA PRO A 8 -3.55 21.27 2.40
C PRO A 8 -2.06 21.05 2.69
N GLY A 9 -1.20 21.74 1.98
CA GLY A 9 0.25 21.74 2.21
C GLY A 9 1.05 21.13 1.06
N ASP A 10 2.36 21.09 1.25
CA ASP A 10 3.29 20.55 0.28
C ASP A 10 3.07 19.07 0.05
N LEU A 11 3.27 18.61 -1.18
CA LEU A 11 3.03 17.24 -1.62
C LEU A 11 3.73 16.20 -0.72
N ALA A 12 4.98 16.46 -0.35
CA ALA A 12 5.77 15.58 0.51
C ALA A 12 5.19 15.40 1.92
N ASN A 13 4.51 16.43 2.44
CA ASN A 13 3.99 16.44 3.82
C ASN A 13 2.52 16.03 3.92
N LYS A 14 1.78 16.00 2.80
CA LYS A 14 0.33 15.74 2.80
C LYS A 14 -0.07 14.45 3.50
N TRP A 15 0.69 13.38 3.33
CA TRP A 15 0.42 12.11 4.00
C TRP A 15 0.61 12.18 5.51
N SER A 16 1.69 12.79 5.98
CA SER A 16 1.99 12.96 7.40
C SER A 16 0.95 13.85 8.08
N ASP A 17 0.52 14.92 7.42
CA ASP A 17 -0.52 15.82 7.90
C ASP A 17 -1.87 15.11 8.01
N TYR A 18 -2.23 14.30 7.02
CA TYR A 18 -3.43 13.48 7.06
C TYR A 18 -3.37 12.49 8.23
N LYS A 19 -2.27 11.75 8.35
CA LYS A 19 -2.08 10.73 9.39
C LYS A 19 -2.16 11.31 10.79
N SER A 20 -1.62 12.52 11.01
CA SER A 20 -1.64 13.18 12.31
C SER A 20 -3.05 13.58 12.78
N LYS A 21 -4.00 13.74 11.85
CA LYS A 21 -5.39 14.13 12.11
C LYS A 21 -6.36 12.96 12.23
N VAL A 22 -5.92 11.73 11.90
CA VAL A 22 -6.78 10.55 11.98
C VAL A 22 -6.94 10.13 13.45
N PRO A 23 -8.19 10.01 13.95
CA PRO A 23 -8.41 9.53 15.31
C PRO A 23 -7.93 8.08 15.45
N LEU A 24 -7.18 7.83 16.51
CA LEU A 24 -6.66 6.50 16.81
C LEU A 24 -7.71 5.64 17.51
N VAL A 25 -7.77 4.36 17.14
CA VAL A 25 -8.56 3.37 17.85
C VAL A 25 -7.84 2.99 19.15
N SER A 26 -8.57 3.04 20.27
CA SER A 26 -8.02 2.56 21.54
C SER A 26 -7.63 1.08 21.45
N PRO A 27 -6.43 0.69 21.90
CA PRO A 27 -6.02 -0.72 21.92
C PRO A 27 -7.00 -1.66 22.64
N ALA A 28 -7.72 -1.16 23.65
CA ALA A 28 -8.74 -1.92 24.37
C ALA A 28 -9.97 -2.28 23.50
N ASN A 29 -10.27 -1.48 22.50
CA ASN A 29 -11.45 -1.67 21.64
C ASN A 29 -11.16 -2.49 20.36
N LYS A 30 -9.91 -2.79 20.04
CA LYS A 30 -9.55 -3.47 18.79
C LYS A 30 -10.19 -4.85 18.63
N LEU A 31 -10.36 -5.60 19.70
CA LEU A 31 -10.99 -6.92 19.66
C LEU A 31 -12.51 -6.86 19.41
N ASN A 32 -13.12 -5.71 19.61
CA ASN A 32 -14.55 -5.46 19.37
C ASN A 32 -14.83 -4.92 17.97
N ILE A 33 -13.78 -4.77 17.15
CA ILE A 33 -13.89 -4.21 15.79
C ILE A 33 -13.69 -5.33 14.79
N ASP A 34 -14.72 -5.58 14.00
CA ASP A 34 -14.65 -6.40 12.80
C ASP A 34 -14.17 -5.56 11.63
N VAL A 35 -13.09 -5.97 10.99
CA VAL A 35 -12.57 -5.33 9.78
C VAL A 35 -12.91 -6.19 8.59
N ILE A 36 -13.65 -5.62 7.64
CA ILE A 36 -14.01 -6.27 6.38
C ILE A 36 -13.07 -5.75 5.29
N ILE A 37 -12.35 -6.68 4.65
CA ILE A 37 -11.46 -6.38 3.53
C ILE A 37 -12.06 -6.97 2.25
N ILE A 38 -12.26 -6.12 1.25
CA ILE A 38 -12.80 -6.53 -0.04
C ILE A 38 -11.65 -6.53 -1.05
N GLY A 39 -11.32 -7.72 -1.56
CA GLY A 39 -10.21 -7.96 -2.46
C GLY A 39 -9.02 -8.62 -1.77
N THR A 40 -8.51 -9.69 -2.38
CA THR A 40 -7.41 -10.52 -1.84
C THR A 40 -6.14 -10.40 -2.69
N GLY A 41 -5.98 -9.30 -3.42
CA GLY A 41 -4.73 -8.93 -4.07
C GLY A 41 -3.67 -8.50 -3.06
N LEU A 42 -2.55 -8.00 -3.54
CA LEU A 42 -1.41 -7.59 -2.69
C LEU A 42 -1.84 -6.63 -1.58
N ALA A 43 -2.61 -5.60 -1.91
CA ALA A 43 -3.06 -4.61 -0.93
C ALA A 43 -3.99 -5.22 0.13
N GLY A 44 -4.98 -6.01 -0.29
CA GLY A 44 -5.93 -6.62 0.63
C GLY A 44 -5.30 -7.68 1.51
N ALA A 45 -4.42 -8.53 0.96
CA ALA A 45 -3.70 -9.55 1.73
C ALA A 45 -2.74 -8.91 2.75
N SER A 46 -2.01 -7.86 2.36
CA SER A 46 -1.13 -7.12 3.26
C SER A 46 -1.90 -6.44 4.40
N ALA A 47 -3.03 -5.79 4.08
CA ALA A 47 -3.88 -5.19 5.09
C ALA A 47 -4.47 -6.24 6.04
N ALA A 48 -4.92 -7.40 5.51
CA ALA A 48 -5.46 -8.48 6.33
C ALA A 48 -4.43 -9.03 7.30
N SER A 49 -3.22 -9.31 6.81
CA SER A 49 -2.11 -9.81 7.62
C SER A 49 -1.75 -8.83 8.73
N SER A 50 -1.48 -7.56 8.37
CA SER A 50 -1.08 -6.55 9.34
C SER A 50 -2.15 -6.29 10.41
N LEU A 51 -3.41 -6.25 10.03
CA LEU A 51 -4.51 -6.04 10.99
C LEU A 51 -4.71 -7.25 11.89
N ALA A 52 -4.57 -8.47 11.36
CA ALA A 52 -4.63 -9.69 12.16
C ALA A 52 -3.48 -9.76 13.17
N GLU A 53 -2.26 -9.42 12.77
CA GLU A 53 -1.10 -9.31 13.67
C GLU A 53 -1.33 -8.29 14.79
N MET A 54 -2.00 -7.19 14.50
CA MET A 54 -2.40 -6.20 15.49
C MET A 54 -3.55 -6.66 16.40
N GLY A 55 -4.15 -7.82 16.15
CA GLY A 55 -5.20 -8.42 16.96
C GLY A 55 -6.62 -7.96 16.62
N TYR A 56 -6.84 -7.43 15.42
CA TYR A 56 -8.19 -7.16 14.93
C TYR A 56 -8.87 -8.45 14.43
N ASN A 57 -10.20 -8.48 14.50
CA ASN A 57 -10.98 -9.53 13.86
C ASN A 57 -11.15 -9.18 12.36
N VAL A 58 -10.47 -9.93 11.50
CA VAL A 58 -10.41 -9.61 10.06
C VAL A 58 -11.16 -10.65 9.24
N LYS A 59 -12.05 -10.17 8.36
CA LYS A 59 -12.77 -10.97 7.38
C LYS A 59 -12.42 -10.48 5.97
N ALA A 60 -11.75 -11.31 5.17
CA ALA A 60 -11.37 -10.96 3.80
C ALA A 60 -12.28 -11.68 2.79
N PHE A 61 -12.77 -10.94 1.82
CA PHE A 61 -13.64 -11.43 0.76
C PHE A 61 -13.00 -11.22 -0.62
N CYS A 62 -13.14 -12.18 -1.50
CA CYS A 62 -12.77 -12.05 -2.91
C CYS A 62 -13.95 -12.35 -3.82
N PHE A 63 -13.90 -11.77 -5.00
CA PHE A 63 -14.92 -12.02 -6.03
C PHE A 63 -14.72 -13.37 -6.72
N GLN A 64 -13.45 -13.78 -6.87
CA GLN A 64 -13.13 -15.05 -7.51
C GLN A 64 -13.39 -16.24 -6.57
N ASP A 65 -13.46 -17.43 -7.16
CA ASP A 65 -13.61 -18.71 -6.48
C ASP A 65 -12.39 -19.08 -5.57
N SER A 66 -11.28 -18.39 -5.72
CA SER A 66 -10.09 -18.55 -4.89
C SER A 66 -9.34 -17.24 -4.69
N PRO A 67 -8.84 -16.96 -3.47
CA PRO A 67 -8.00 -15.78 -3.22
C PRO A 67 -6.71 -15.79 -4.04
N ARG A 68 -6.24 -16.96 -4.50
CA ARG A 68 -5.04 -17.11 -5.34
C ARG A 68 -5.23 -16.63 -6.77
N ARG A 69 -6.45 -16.33 -7.20
CA ARG A 69 -6.74 -15.79 -8.53
C ARG A 69 -6.69 -14.28 -8.61
N ALA A 70 -6.26 -13.61 -7.55
CA ALA A 70 -5.98 -12.17 -7.59
C ALA A 70 -4.91 -11.87 -8.65
N HIS A 71 -5.07 -10.75 -9.34
CA HIS A 71 -4.14 -10.35 -10.41
C HIS A 71 -2.68 -10.26 -9.92
N SER A 72 -2.46 -9.78 -8.71
CA SER A 72 -1.13 -9.70 -8.09
C SER A 72 -0.41 -11.06 -7.94
N ILE A 73 -1.15 -12.17 -7.96
CA ILE A 73 -0.61 -13.52 -7.86
C ILE A 73 -0.52 -14.14 -9.26
N ALA A 74 -1.51 -13.90 -10.11
CA ALA A 74 -1.58 -14.47 -11.47
C ALA A 74 -0.64 -13.77 -12.45
N ALA A 75 -0.36 -12.48 -12.25
CA ALA A 75 0.59 -11.71 -13.04
C ALA A 75 2.03 -11.90 -12.51
N GLN A 76 3.01 -11.56 -13.34
CA GLN A 76 4.41 -11.54 -12.91
C GLN A 76 4.60 -10.51 -11.79
N GLY A 77 5.38 -10.86 -10.76
CA GLY A 77 5.58 -10.05 -9.57
C GLY A 77 6.55 -8.86 -9.73
N GLY A 78 6.50 -8.16 -10.87
CA GLY A 78 7.29 -6.95 -11.07
C GLY A 78 6.71 -5.78 -10.27
N ILE A 79 7.54 -5.12 -9.48
CA ILE A 79 7.20 -3.91 -8.73
C ILE A 79 8.18 -2.80 -9.10
N ASN A 80 7.65 -1.66 -9.56
CA ASN A 80 8.46 -0.48 -9.79
C ASN A 80 8.81 0.19 -8.46
N ALA A 81 10.08 0.54 -8.30
CA ALA A 81 10.57 1.20 -7.10
C ALA A 81 11.57 2.31 -7.45
N ALA A 82 11.46 3.43 -6.76
CA ALA A 82 12.34 4.58 -6.92
C ALA A 82 13.66 4.35 -6.17
N LYS A 83 14.55 3.52 -6.72
CA LYS A 83 15.83 3.16 -6.09
C LYS A 83 16.92 4.23 -6.24
N ASN A 84 16.67 5.24 -7.05
CA ASN A 84 17.63 6.30 -7.33
C ASN A 84 19.01 5.75 -7.80
N ASN A 85 18.96 4.81 -8.74
CA ASN A 85 20.16 4.23 -9.32
C ASN A 85 20.98 5.31 -10.03
N GLN A 86 22.28 5.17 -9.95
CA GLN A 86 23.22 6.12 -10.57
C GLN A 86 23.01 6.17 -12.09
N ASN A 87 22.91 7.38 -12.63
CA ASN A 87 22.86 7.69 -14.08
C ASN A 87 21.57 7.31 -14.83
N ASP A 88 20.50 6.88 -14.17
CA ASP A 88 19.23 6.58 -14.86
C ASP A 88 18.14 7.64 -14.65
N GLY A 89 18.42 8.68 -13.86
CA GLY A 89 17.48 9.75 -13.53
C GLY A 89 16.29 9.29 -12.69
N ASP A 90 16.43 8.15 -12.01
CA ASP A 90 15.41 7.63 -11.14
C ASP A 90 15.25 8.47 -9.87
N SER A 91 14.02 8.69 -9.48
CA SER A 91 13.68 9.42 -8.25
C SER A 91 12.24 9.13 -7.80
N VAL A 92 11.96 9.41 -6.54
CA VAL A 92 10.59 9.37 -6.00
C VAL A 92 9.66 10.27 -6.83
N TYR A 93 10.12 11.46 -7.19
CA TYR A 93 9.32 12.40 -7.99
C TYR A 93 9.06 11.88 -9.40
N ARG A 94 10.03 11.25 -10.05
CA ARG A 94 9.86 10.65 -11.39
C ARG A 94 8.82 9.53 -11.34
N LEU A 95 8.95 8.58 -10.41
CA LEU A 95 7.98 7.49 -10.26
C LEU A 95 6.58 8.02 -9.96
N PHE A 96 6.48 9.04 -9.10
CA PHE A 96 5.23 9.74 -8.81
C PHE A 96 4.64 10.36 -10.08
N TYR A 97 5.42 11.17 -10.80
CA TYR A 97 4.95 11.87 -12.00
C TYR A 97 4.50 10.89 -13.09
N ASP A 98 5.30 9.87 -13.37
CA ASP A 98 4.99 8.87 -14.40
C ASP A 98 3.71 8.08 -14.03
N THR A 99 3.51 7.80 -12.76
CA THR A 99 2.30 7.12 -12.28
C THR A 99 1.06 8.01 -12.41
N ILE A 100 1.15 9.29 -12.04
CA ILE A 100 0.05 10.26 -12.20
C ILE A 100 -0.29 10.46 -13.67
N LYS A 101 0.72 10.65 -14.52
CA LYS A 101 0.56 10.82 -15.96
C LYS A 101 -0.05 9.58 -16.61
N GLY A 102 0.46 8.40 -16.30
CA GLY A 102 -0.06 7.13 -16.81
C GLY A 102 -1.50 6.84 -16.36
N GLY A 103 -1.91 7.37 -15.22
CA GLY A 103 -3.28 7.31 -14.69
C GLY A 103 -4.20 8.44 -15.17
N ASP A 104 -3.82 9.18 -16.20
CA ASP A 104 -4.62 10.27 -16.80
C ASP A 104 -4.94 11.39 -15.78
N TYR A 105 -4.04 11.63 -14.82
CA TYR A 105 -4.19 12.63 -13.75
C TYR A 105 -5.43 12.43 -12.87
N ARG A 106 -5.95 11.20 -12.79
CA ARG A 106 -7.15 10.87 -11.99
C ARG A 106 -6.85 10.37 -10.60
N SER A 107 -5.59 10.07 -10.31
CA SER A 107 -5.17 9.54 -9.01
C SER A 107 -5.02 10.65 -7.98
N ARG A 108 -5.14 10.28 -6.69
CA ARG A 108 -4.86 11.21 -5.59
C ARG A 108 -3.35 11.36 -5.42
N GLU A 109 -2.85 12.55 -5.63
CA GLU A 109 -1.42 12.88 -5.60
C GLU A 109 -0.73 12.42 -4.30
N ALA A 110 -1.32 12.71 -3.15
CA ALA A 110 -0.75 12.35 -1.86
C ALA A 110 -0.55 10.83 -1.70
N ASN A 111 -1.49 10.02 -2.19
CA ASN A 111 -1.40 8.57 -2.13
C ASN A 111 -0.31 8.04 -3.07
N VAL A 112 -0.25 8.57 -4.28
CA VAL A 112 0.75 8.15 -5.28
C VAL A 112 2.15 8.59 -4.87
N HIS A 113 2.30 9.80 -4.32
CA HIS A 113 3.59 10.25 -3.79
C HIS A 113 4.06 9.35 -2.64
N ARG A 114 3.16 9.04 -1.70
CA ARG A 114 3.49 8.12 -0.60
C ARG A 114 3.88 6.72 -1.09
N LEU A 115 3.18 6.21 -2.10
CA LEU A 115 3.53 4.93 -2.73
C LEU A 115 4.95 4.97 -3.32
N ALA A 116 5.30 6.04 -4.02
CA ALA A 116 6.63 6.23 -4.58
C ALA A 116 7.72 6.31 -3.49
N GLU A 117 7.46 7.02 -2.39
CA GLU A 117 8.38 7.11 -1.24
C GLU A 117 8.67 5.75 -0.60
N VAL A 118 7.64 4.92 -0.38
CA VAL A 118 7.79 3.63 0.31
C VAL A 118 8.16 2.48 -0.63
N SER A 119 8.20 2.73 -1.92
CA SER A 119 8.43 1.69 -2.94
C SER A 119 9.74 0.92 -2.73
N THR A 120 10.81 1.62 -2.39
CA THR A 120 12.13 1.03 -2.09
C THR A 120 12.09 0.10 -0.89
N ASN A 121 11.39 0.49 0.17
CA ASN A 121 11.25 -0.32 1.38
C ASN A 121 10.49 -1.62 1.08
N THR A 122 9.41 -1.52 0.31
CA THR A 122 8.60 -2.68 -0.09
C THR A 122 9.42 -3.68 -0.91
N VAL A 123 10.21 -3.19 -1.87
CA VAL A 123 11.07 -4.06 -2.70
C VAL A 123 12.19 -4.66 -1.87
N SER A 124 12.84 -3.89 -0.99
CA SER A 124 13.88 -4.39 -0.11
C SER A 124 13.37 -5.48 0.83
N TYR A 125 12.18 -5.30 1.39
CA TYR A 125 11.54 -6.31 2.23
C TYR A 125 11.28 -7.62 1.48
N THR A 126 10.74 -7.55 0.25
CA THR A 126 10.52 -8.74 -0.58
C THR A 126 11.83 -9.48 -0.90
N HIS A 127 12.92 -8.77 -1.16
CA HIS A 127 14.22 -9.37 -1.42
C HIS A 127 14.83 -10.05 -0.19
N LEU A 128 14.55 -9.56 1.01
CA LEU A 128 15.03 -10.14 2.26
C LEU A 128 14.23 -11.36 2.71
N THR A 129 12.94 -11.42 2.38
CA THR A 129 12.05 -12.48 2.86
C THR A 129 11.94 -13.67 1.92
N LEU A 130 12.09 -13.47 0.60
CA LEU A 130 12.03 -14.56 -0.38
C LEU A 130 13.09 -15.67 -0.18
N PRO A 131 14.36 -15.38 0.17
CA PRO A 131 15.35 -16.43 0.43
C PRO A 131 15.03 -17.29 1.66
N THR A 132 14.31 -16.76 2.64
CA THR A 132 13.95 -17.50 3.86
C THR A 132 12.77 -18.45 3.65
N ILE A 133 11.94 -18.22 2.64
CA ILE A 133 10.80 -19.10 2.29
C ILE A 133 11.27 -20.32 1.47
N LEU A 134 12.42 -20.24 0.81
CA LEU A 134 12.99 -21.34 0.01
C LEU A 134 13.82 -22.35 0.86
N LEU A 135 13.93 -22.15 2.14
CA LEU A 135 14.67 -23.01 3.07
C LEU A 135 13.79 -23.86 3.98
N VAL A 136 12.48 -23.98 3.68
CA VAL A 136 11.52 -24.84 4.40
C VAL A 136 11.04 -25.95 3.50
#